data_ebddeac1b6bd1fc2552ae32712c41a35
#
_entry.id   ebddeac1b6bd1fc2552ae32712c41a35
#
_cell.length_a   1.000
_cell.length_b   1.000
_cell.length_c   1.000
_cell.angle_alpha   90.00
_cell.angle_beta   90.00
_cell.angle_gamma   90.00
#
_symmetry.space_group_name_H-M   'P 1'
#
loop_
_entity.id
_entity.type
_entity.pdbx_description
1 polymer ?
#
loop_
_entity_poly.entity_id
_entity_poly.type
_entity_poly.pdbx_seq_one_letter_code
_entity_poly.pdbx_strand_id
1 'polypeptide(L)'
;MNVFANTELMDLVCSNNQISNLDLTANINITNLSCDGNLLKKITVSNMPRLKSLKCSDNQLEEIDLSKNLHLQKFWGQNNLFSFLDFYYNQGLNTIDIRNNPRMTPCSLNFMYHTLSGLESASPYVNLFLEGSNAETSSTSIATESKWTVDVTGDGSAVCKDVTATIETSEFGTISLSQPDLVSHELHPIENNTLEAGVPVYITATPIENYQVRYYEINGERINGSIFATTENVTVSAVFVPTASNNYIEMGVESNASLSFGISGIDPETEVEIDWGNGEWQTMTIDN
;
A
#
# COMPACT_ATOMS: atom_id res chain seq x y z
N MET A 1 -4.64 18.38 -7.54
CA MET A 1 -5.68 19.10 -6.77
C MET A 1 -5.06 19.50 -5.43
N ASN A 2 -5.25 20.76 -4.98
CA ASN A 2 -4.66 21.23 -3.71
C ASN A 2 -5.80 21.61 -2.74
N VAL A 3 -5.87 20.90 -1.60
CA VAL A 3 -6.82 21.14 -0.51
C VAL A 3 -6.11 21.35 0.83
N PHE A 4 -4.80 21.59 0.79
CA PHE A 4 -3.94 21.70 1.97
C PHE A 4 -4.41 22.77 2.98
N ALA A 5 -4.94 23.91 2.49
CA ALA A 5 -5.45 24.98 3.36
C ALA A 5 -6.81 24.66 4.00
N ASN A 6 -7.50 23.61 3.56
CA ASN A 6 -8.85 23.25 4.02
C ASN A 6 -8.78 22.24 5.19
N THR A 7 -8.16 22.62 6.28
CA THR A 7 -7.88 21.71 7.43
C THR A 7 -9.14 21.21 8.14
N GLU A 8 -10.25 21.96 8.05
CA GLU A 8 -11.54 21.57 8.63
C GLU A 8 -12.42 20.72 7.69
N LEU A 9 -11.89 20.31 6.56
CA LEU A 9 -12.63 19.50 5.58
C LEU A 9 -13.02 18.15 6.19
N MET A 10 -14.31 17.85 6.17
CA MET A 10 -14.89 16.59 6.65
C MET A 10 -15.30 15.65 5.53
N ASP A 11 -15.73 16.19 4.41
CA ASP A 11 -16.19 15.44 3.25
C ASP A 11 -15.48 15.94 2.00
N LEU A 12 -14.79 15.03 1.30
CA LEU A 12 -14.14 15.33 0.04
C LEU A 12 -14.65 14.39 -1.04
N VAL A 13 -15.17 14.98 -2.12
CA VAL A 13 -15.56 14.26 -3.33
C VAL A 13 -14.77 14.84 -4.50
N CYS A 14 -13.87 14.03 -5.05
CA CYS A 14 -13.06 14.37 -6.21
C CYS A 14 -13.05 13.24 -7.26
N SER A 15 -14.12 12.45 -7.27
CA SER A 15 -14.31 11.29 -8.16
C SER A 15 -14.36 11.69 -9.63
N ASN A 16 -14.00 10.74 -10.53
CA ASN A 16 -14.08 10.85 -11.97
C ASN A 16 -13.30 12.04 -12.55
N ASN A 17 -12.02 12.12 -12.17
CA ASN A 17 -11.06 13.10 -12.65
C ASN A 17 -9.81 12.40 -13.21
N GLN A 18 -8.73 13.13 -13.41
CA GLN A 18 -7.42 12.63 -13.86
C GLN A 18 -6.36 12.89 -12.79
N ILE A 19 -6.73 12.72 -11.51
CA ILE A 19 -5.83 12.99 -10.39
C ILE A 19 -4.87 11.82 -10.26
N SER A 20 -3.57 12.07 -10.44
CA SER A 20 -2.51 11.08 -10.22
C SER A 20 -1.85 11.22 -8.85
N ASN A 21 -1.93 12.40 -8.25
CA ASN A 21 -1.42 12.67 -6.90
C ASN A 21 -2.45 13.47 -6.09
N LEU A 22 -2.73 13.02 -4.86
CA LEU A 22 -3.68 13.64 -3.95
C LEU A 22 -3.04 13.73 -2.56
N ASP A 23 -2.52 14.91 -2.24
CA ASP A 23 -1.96 15.19 -0.91
C ASP A 23 -3.09 15.63 0.03
N LEU A 24 -3.31 14.82 1.06
CA LEU A 24 -4.31 15.03 2.11
C LEU A 24 -3.69 15.11 3.49
N THR A 25 -2.38 15.34 3.59
CA THR A 25 -1.64 15.31 4.86
C THR A 25 -2.16 16.32 5.89
N ALA A 26 -2.70 17.46 5.45
CA ALA A 26 -3.29 18.49 6.32
C ALA A 26 -4.78 18.24 6.67
N ASN A 27 -5.46 17.32 5.99
CA ASN A 27 -6.92 17.16 6.07
C ASN A 27 -7.34 16.06 7.07
N ILE A 28 -6.84 16.16 8.30
CA ILE A 28 -7.00 15.13 9.34
C ILE A 28 -8.44 14.93 9.84
N ASN A 29 -9.34 15.84 9.51
CA ASN A 29 -10.74 15.82 9.94
C ASN A 29 -11.67 15.09 8.94
N ILE A 30 -11.15 14.58 7.82
CA ILE A 30 -11.97 13.89 6.82
C ILE A 30 -12.64 12.65 7.42
N THR A 31 -13.97 12.60 7.25
CA THR A 31 -14.82 11.47 7.65
C THR A 31 -15.29 10.67 6.43
N ASN A 32 -15.46 11.30 5.29
CA ASN A 32 -15.86 10.66 4.03
C ASN A 32 -14.94 11.13 2.90
N LEU A 33 -14.30 10.19 2.24
CA LEU A 33 -13.44 10.45 1.10
C LEU A 33 -13.94 9.66 -0.11
N SER A 34 -14.23 10.37 -1.22
CA SER A 34 -14.53 9.78 -2.52
C SER A 34 -13.55 10.30 -3.55
N CYS A 35 -12.62 9.46 -3.96
CA CYS A 35 -11.59 9.72 -4.98
C CYS A 35 -11.59 8.68 -6.09
N ASP A 36 -12.70 7.96 -6.25
CA ASP A 36 -12.90 6.94 -7.27
C ASP A 36 -12.80 7.49 -8.70
N GLY A 37 -12.42 6.63 -9.67
CA GLY A 37 -12.31 7.05 -11.08
C GLY A 37 -11.21 8.07 -11.32
N ASN A 38 -10.00 7.81 -10.83
CA ASN A 38 -8.83 8.67 -10.99
C ASN A 38 -7.61 7.85 -11.48
N LEU A 39 -6.41 8.40 -11.38
CA LEU A 39 -5.15 7.78 -11.79
C LEU A 39 -4.19 7.58 -10.62
N LEU A 40 -4.74 7.39 -9.40
CA LEU A 40 -3.96 7.28 -8.18
C LEU A 40 -3.23 5.93 -8.14
N LYS A 41 -1.91 5.97 -7.99
CA LYS A 41 -1.08 4.79 -7.69
C LYS A 41 -0.89 4.60 -6.18
N LYS A 42 -1.03 5.67 -5.41
CA LYS A 42 -0.92 5.69 -3.95
C LYS A 42 -1.88 6.71 -3.37
N ILE A 43 -2.37 6.41 -2.18
CA ILE A 43 -3.13 7.35 -1.35
C ILE A 43 -2.74 7.13 0.12
N THR A 44 -2.50 8.23 0.84
CA THR A 44 -2.23 8.18 2.29
C THR A 44 -3.48 8.62 3.04
N VAL A 45 -4.01 7.73 3.88
CA VAL A 45 -5.18 7.98 4.72
C VAL A 45 -4.90 7.73 6.22
N SER A 46 -3.71 7.28 6.57
CA SER A 46 -3.31 6.98 7.96
C SER A 46 -3.32 8.21 8.88
N ASN A 47 -3.34 9.42 8.31
CA ASN A 47 -3.51 10.68 9.04
C ASN A 47 -4.98 11.07 9.30
N MET A 48 -5.96 10.23 8.91
CA MET A 48 -7.41 10.50 9.02
C MET A 48 -8.08 9.57 10.05
N PRO A 49 -7.89 9.76 11.35
CA PRO A 49 -8.40 8.84 12.36
C PRO A 49 -9.94 8.79 12.43
N ARG A 50 -10.63 9.79 11.85
CA ARG A 50 -12.08 9.88 11.82
C ARG A 50 -12.73 9.30 10.57
N LEU A 51 -11.94 8.76 9.64
CA LEU A 51 -12.44 8.24 8.37
C LEU A 51 -13.43 7.09 8.59
N LYS A 52 -14.65 7.25 8.06
CA LYS A 52 -15.74 6.27 8.14
C LYS A 52 -16.06 5.62 6.81
N SER A 53 -15.84 6.34 5.73
CA SER A 53 -16.18 5.91 4.38
C SER A 53 -15.07 6.29 3.41
N LEU A 54 -14.51 5.29 2.74
CA LEU A 54 -13.49 5.47 1.72
C LEU A 54 -13.94 4.85 0.40
N LYS A 55 -14.05 5.69 -0.63
CA LYS A 55 -14.26 5.28 -2.01
C LYS A 55 -13.01 5.62 -2.81
N CYS A 56 -12.25 4.60 -3.16
CA CYS A 56 -11.03 4.72 -3.96
C CYS A 56 -11.01 3.76 -5.15
N SER A 57 -12.17 3.25 -5.57
CA SER A 57 -12.31 2.36 -6.72
C SER A 57 -11.84 3.01 -8.02
N ASP A 58 -11.62 2.17 -9.04
CA ASP A 58 -11.26 2.63 -10.38
C ASP A 58 -10.01 3.53 -10.38
N ASN A 59 -8.94 3.02 -9.77
CA ASN A 59 -7.62 3.64 -9.66
C ASN A 59 -6.51 2.62 -10.00
N GLN A 60 -5.28 2.89 -9.62
CA GLN A 60 -4.11 2.03 -9.84
C GLN A 60 -3.40 1.72 -8.51
N LEU A 61 -4.17 1.63 -7.41
CA LEU A 61 -3.63 1.43 -6.08
C LEU A 61 -3.12 -0.01 -5.91
N GLU A 62 -1.89 -0.16 -5.44
CA GLU A 62 -1.26 -1.45 -5.19
C GLU A 62 -1.31 -1.82 -3.70
N GLU A 63 -1.30 -0.83 -2.83
CA GLU A 63 -1.37 -0.97 -1.37
C GLU A 63 -2.15 0.17 -0.74
N ILE A 64 -2.63 -0.03 0.48
CA ILE A 64 -3.22 1.01 1.32
C ILE A 64 -3.03 0.65 2.80
N ASP A 65 -2.57 1.61 3.60
CA ASP A 65 -2.49 1.46 5.06
C ASP A 65 -3.76 2.01 5.71
N LEU A 66 -4.58 1.11 6.26
CA LEU A 66 -5.81 1.42 6.99
C LEU A 66 -5.66 1.27 8.51
N SER A 67 -4.46 0.98 9.03
CA SER A 67 -4.22 0.65 10.44
C SER A 67 -4.59 1.77 11.42
N LYS A 68 -4.67 3.02 10.97
CA LYS A 68 -5.05 4.18 11.79
C LYS A 68 -6.50 4.62 11.61
N ASN A 69 -7.25 3.98 10.70
CA ASN A 69 -8.64 4.35 10.40
C ASN A 69 -9.63 3.49 11.22
N LEU A 70 -9.51 3.55 12.55
CA LEU A 70 -10.24 2.69 13.49
C LEU A 70 -11.77 2.82 13.41
N HIS A 71 -12.28 3.89 12.79
CA HIS A 71 -13.71 4.15 12.63
C HIS A 71 -14.23 3.82 11.24
N LEU A 72 -13.42 3.18 10.38
CA LEU A 72 -13.82 2.84 9.02
C LEU A 72 -14.98 1.83 9.05
N GLN A 73 -16.05 2.17 8.32
CA GLN A 73 -17.27 1.38 8.21
C GLN A 73 -17.49 0.82 6.81
N LYS A 74 -17.01 1.55 5.80
CA LYS A 74 -17.23 1.20 4.41
C LYS A 74 -15.97 1.44 3.60
N PHE A 75 -15.57 0.41 2.84
CA PHE A 75 -14.43 0.44 1.95
C PHE A 75 -14.83 0.00 0.55
N TRP A 76 -14.65 0.87 -0.44
CA TRP A 76 -14.82 0.57 -1.86
C TRP A 76 -13.49 0.72 -2.57
N GLY A 77 -12.82 -0.39 -2.83
CA GLY A 77 -11.52 -0.51 -3.46
C GLY A 77 -11.52 -1.34 -4.73
N GLN A 78 -12.70 -1.56 -5.36
CA GLN A 78 -12.79 -2.35 -6.58
C GLN A 78 -12.05 -1.69 -7.76
N ASN A 79 -11.66 -2.52 -8.75
CA ASN A 79 -10.91 -2.09 -9.93
C ASN A 79 -9.61 -1.36 -9.57
N ASN A 80 -8.77 -2.01 -8.78
CA ASN A 80 -7.44 -1.55 -8.41
C ASN A 80 -6.40 -2.67 -8.64
N LEU A 81 -5.20 -2.52 -8.10
CA LEU A 81 -4.10 -3.46 -8.24
C LEU A 81 -3.63 -3.98 -6.87
N PHE A 82 -4.51 -4.02 -5.88
CA PHE A 82 -4.16 -4.53 -4.56
C PHE A 82 -3.69 -5.99 -4.66
N SER A 83 -2.57 -6.30 -4.00
CA SER A 83 -2.06 -7.66 -3.84
C SER A 83 -2.41 -8.27 -2.48
N PHE A 84 -2.67 -7.44 -1.50
CA PHE A 84 -3.17 -7.80 -0.17
C PHE A 84 -4.00 -6.64 0.41
N LEU A 85 -4.80 -6.93 1.42
CA LEU A 85 -5.50 -5.95 2.26
C LEU A 85 -5.54 -6.47 3.68
N ASP A 86 -5.41 -5.55 4.64
CA ASP A 86 -5.44 -5.82 6.07
C ASP A 86 -6.47 -4.93 6.74
N PHE A 87 -7.47 -5.56 7.37
CA PHE A 87 -8.57 -4.89 8.07
C PHE A 87 -8.59 -5.13 9.57
N TYR A 88 -7.54 -5.71 10.14
CA TYR A 88 -7.48 -6.10 11.55
C TYR A 88 -7.89 -4.97 12.51
N TYR A 89 -7.48 -3.74 12.25
CA TYR A 89 -7.79 -2.59 13.09
C TYR A 89 -9.14 -1.92 12.79
N ASN A 90 -9.86 -2.35 11.75
CA ASN A 90 -11.07 -1.66 11.27
C ASN A 90 -12.34 -2.34 11.77
N GLN A 91 -12.49 -2.41 13.10
CA GLN A 91 -13.53 -3.16 13.80
C GLN A 91 -14.98 -2.73 13.50
N GLY A 92 -15.16 -1.54 12.90
CA GLY A 92 -16.48 -1.00 12.51
C GLY A 92 -16.91 -1.35 11.09
N LEU A 93 -16.10 -2.08 10.30
CA LEU A 93 -16.39 -2.42 8.92
C LEU A 93 -17.67 -3.25 8.79
N ASN A 94 -18.50 -2.88 7.82
CA ASN A 94 -19.73 -3.58 7.45
C ASN A 94 -19.92 -3.74 5.94
N THR A 95 -19.13 -3.05 5.14
CA THR A 95 -19.18 -3.15 3.67
C THR A 95 -17.77 -3.07 3.13
N ILE A 96 -17.36 -4.08 2.38
CA ILE A 96 -16.07 -4.14 1.68
C ILE A 96 -16.36 -4.56 0.24
N ASP A 97 -15.92 -3.75 -0.72
CA ASP A 97 -15.96 -4.08 -2.13
C ASP A 97 -14.53 -4.03 -2.69
N ILE A 98 -14.02 -5.20 -3.06
CA ILE A 98 -12.66 -5.37 -3.61
C ILE A 98 -12.69 -6.12 -4.94
N ARG A 99 -13.84 -6.15 -5.62
CA ARG A 99 -13.98 -6.79 -6.92
C ARG A 99 -12.94 -6.30 -7.92
N ASN A 100 -12.56 -7.17 -8.83
CA ASN A 100 -11.59 -6.85 -9.89
C ASN A 100 -10.25 -6.31 -9.36
N ASN A 101 -9.67 -6.99 -8.38
CA ASN A 101 -8.29 -6.79 -7.95
C ASN A 101 -7.47 -8.03 -8.37
N PRO A 102 -7.00 -8.10 -9.61
CA PRO A 102 -6.45 -9.32 -10.19
C PRO A 102 -5.10 -9.76 -9.58
N ARG A 103 -4.44 -8.87 -8.83
CA ARG A 103 -3.20 -9.21 -8.12
C ARG A 103 -3.45 -9.88 -6.77
N MET A 104 -4.68 -9.87 -6.25
CA MET A 104 -5.00 -10.64 -5.06
C MET A 104 -4.95 -12.13 -5.39
N THR A 105 -4.24 -12.89 -4.56
CA THR A 105 -4.17 -14.34 -4.67
C THR A 105 -5.15 -14.99 -3.69
N PRO A 106 -5.54 -16.25 -3.89
CA PRO A 106 -6.35 -16.95 -2.90
C PRO A 106 -5.72 -16.97 -1.51
N CYS A 107 -4.38 -16.96 -1.43
CA CYS A 107 -3.66 -16.93 -0.16
C CYS A 107 -3.73 -15.57 0.53
N SER A 108 -3.57 -14.46 -0.22
CA SER A 108 -3.75 -13.13 0.34
C SER A 108 -5.20 -12.83 0.72
N LEU A 109 -6.16 -13.44 0.02
CA LEU A 109 -7.57 -13.40 0.43
C LEU A 109 -7.80 -14.18 1.74
N ASN A 110 -7.19 -15.36 1.89
CA ASN A 110 -7.27 -16.12 3.14
C ASN A 110 -6.69 -15.31 4.32
N PHE A 111 -5.55 -14.65 4.13
CA PHE A 111 -5.03 -13.71 5.13
C PHE A 111 -6.06 -12.62 5.46
N MET A 112 -6.59 -11.93 4.44
CA MET A 112 -7.59 -10.88 4.64
C MET A 112 -8.81 -11.39 5.41
N TYR A 113 -9.31 -12.59 5.13
CA TYR A 113 -10.46 -13.16 5.86
C TYR A 113 -10.14 -13.37 7.35
N HIS A 114 -8.91 -13.76 7.70
CA HIS A 114 -8.48 -13.83 9.10
C HIS A 114 -8.50 -12.46 9.77
N THR A 115 -8.14 -11.38 9.07
CA THR A 115 -8.23 -10.02 9.63
C THR A 115 -9.66 -9.55 9.86
N LEU A 116 -10.63 -10.15 9.17
CA LEU A 116 -12.06 -9.92 9.37
C LEU A 116 -12.66 -10.77 10.50
N SER A 117 -11.94 -11.81 10.94
CA SER A 117 -12.38 -12.66 12.04
C SER A 117 -12.26 -11.88 13.36
N GLY A 118 -13.31 -11.85 14.15
CA GLY A 118 -13.33 -11.08 15.41
C GLY A 118 -13.85 -9.66 15.25
N LEU A 119 -14.18 -9.21 14.05
CA LEU A 119 -14.94 -7.98 13.89
C LEU A 119 -16.33 -8.17 14.50
N GLU A 120 -16.54 -7.65 15.69
CA GLU A 120 -17.87 -7.58 16.31
C GLU A 120 -18.69 -6.49 15.60
N SER A 121 -19.05 -6.73 14.33
CA SER A 121 -19.94 -5.82 13.64
C SER A 121 -21.29 -5.80 14.37
N ALA A 122 -21.66 -4.65 14.88
CA ALA A 122 -23.00 -4.41 15.41
C ALA A 122 -24.07 -4.44 14.28
N SER A 123 -23.63 -4.49 13.03
CA SER A 123 -24.52 -4.57 11.87
C SER A 123 -24.86 -6.02 11.56
N PRO A 124 -26.16 -6.37 11.44
CA PRO A 124 -26.56 -7.68 10.95
C PRO A 124 -26.29 -7.89 9.45
N TYR A 125 -25.85 -6.87 8.74
CA TYR A 125 -25.59 -6.88 7.31
C TYR A 125 -24.13 -6.48 7.07
N VAL A 126 -23.26 -7.46 6.94
CA VAL A 126 -21.87 -7.29 6.54
C VAL A 126 -21.66 -7.91 5.17
N ASN A 127 -21.22 -7.11 4.20
CA ASN A 127 -21.09 -7.55 2.82
C ASN A 127 -19.64 -7.42 2.36
N LEU A 128 -19.15 -8.51 1.77
CA LEU A 128 -17.85 -8.62 1.16
C LEU A 128 -18.01 -9.01 -0.31
N PHE A 129 -17.63 -8.15 -1.23
CA PHE A 129 -17.72 -8.35 -2.66
C PHE A 129 -16.34 -8.68 -3.24
N LEU A 130 -16.21 -9.85 -3.87
CA LEU A 130 -14.96 -10.51 -4.26
C LEU A 130 -14.86 -10.82 -5.77
N GLU A 131 -15.93 -10.68 -6.55
CA GLU A 131 -15.96 -11.06 -7.97
C GLU A 131 -14.76 -10.51 -8.74
N GLY A 132 -14.05 -11.36 -9.49
CA GLY A 132 -12.87 -10.98 -10.26
C GLY A 132 -11.60 -10.76 -9.43
N SER A 133 -11.57 -11.19 -8.16
CA SER A 133 -10.39 -11.10 -7.27
C SER A 133 -9.83 -12.48 -6.89
N ASN A 134 -9.98 -13.47 -7.75
CA ASN A 134 -9.46 -14.85 -7.60
C ASN A 134 -9.96 -15.58 -6.33
N ALA A 135 -11.20 -15.30 -5.92
CA ALA A 135 -11.77 -15.85 -4.69
C ALA A 135 -12.24 -17.31 -4.79
N GLU A 136 -12.39 -17.86 -6.00
CA GLU A 136 -13.02 -19.16 -6.27
C GLU A 136 -12.33 -20.35 -5.57
N THR A 137 -11.02 -20.27 -5.39
CA THR A 137 -10.23 -21.28 -4.69
C THR A 137 -9.81 -20.89 -3.28
N SER A 138 -10.14 -19.68 -2.84
CA SER A 138 -9.87 -19.21 -1.48
C SER A 138 -10.81 -19.84 -0.44
N SER A 139 -10.46 -19.75 0.83
CA SER A 139 -11.26 -20.31 1.95
C SER A 139 -12.30 -19.29 2.45
N THR A 140 -13.28 -18.94 1.62
CA THR A 140 -14.33 -17.97 1.99
C THR A 140 -15.14 -18.38 3.22
N SER A 141 -15.09 -19.66 3.64
CA SER A 141 -15.67 -20.14 4.89
C SER A 141 -15.18 -19.35 6.10
N ILE A 142 -13.91 -18.91 6.12
CA ILE A 142 -13.34 -18.08 7.20
C ILE A 142 -14.13 -16.78 7.36
N ALA A 143 -14.44 -16.10 6.26
CA ALA A 143 -15.25 -14.88 6.28
C ALA A 143 -16.71 -15.17 6.68
N THR A 144 -17.32 -16.23 6.17
CA THR A 144 -18.72 -16.56 6.47
C THR A 144 -18.93 -17.03 7.90
N GLU A 145 -17.98 -17.74 8.50
CA GLU A 145 -17.96 -18.06 9.94
C GLU A 145 -17.95 -16.79 10.79
N SER A 146 -17.29 -15.73 10.30
CA SER A 146 -17.28 -14.40 10.90
C SER A 146 -18.50 -13.53 10.49
N LYS A 147 -19.56 -14.15 9.94
CA LYS A 147 -20.84 -13.56 9.55
C LYS A 147 -20.80 -12.62 8.34
N TRP A 148 -19.73 -12.62 7.56
CA TRP A 148 -19.67 -11.88 6.31
C TRP A 148 -20.50 -12.59 5.23
N THR A 149 -21.32 -11.83 4.50
CA THR A 149 -21.99 -12.30 3.29
C THR A 149 -21.06 -12.08 2.11
N VAL A 150 -20.68 -13.15 1.41
CA VAL A 150 -19.81 -13.10 0.24
C VAL A 150 -20.62 -13.28 -1.05
N ASP A 151 -20.22 -12.59 -2.12
CA ASP A 151 -20.82 -12.75 -3.45
C ASP A 151 -20.18 -13.90 -4.25
N VAL A 152 -18.98 -14.33 -3.89
CA VAL A 152 -18.28 -15.48 -4.46
C VAL A 152 -18.03 -16.50 -3.36
N THR A 153 -18.38 -17.76 -3.61
CA THR A 153 -18.07 -18.87 -2.71
C THR A 153 -16.83 -19.58 -3.21
N GLY A 154 -15.75 -19.49 -2.45
CA GLY A 154 -14.51 -20.21 -2.71
C GLY A 154 -14.55 -21.61 -2.08
N ASP A 155 -13.91 -22.57 -2.72
CA ASP A 155 -13.90 -23.98 -2.32
C ASP A 155 -12.77 -24.36 -1.35
N GLY A 156 -11.87 -23.42 -1.04
CA GLY A 156 -10.73 -23.64 -0.14
C GLY A 156 -9.65 -24.54 -0.72
N SER A 157 -9.66 -24.80 -2.02
CA SER A 157 -8.70 -25.71 -2.66
C SER A 157 -7.31 -25.11 -2.88
N ALA A 158 -7.14 -23.80 -2.69
CA ALA A 158 -5.85 -23.15 -2.83
C ALA A 158 -4.87 -23.68 -1.78
N VAL A 159 -3.69 -24.06 -2.25
CA VAL A 159 -2.58 -24.51 -1.40
C VAL A 159 -1.60 -23.37 -1.21
N CYS A 160 -1.65 -22.76 -0.03
CA CYS A 160 -0.71 -21.70 0.35
C CYS A 160 0.53 -22.33 0.99
N LYS A 161 1.59 -22.47 0.19
CA LYS A 161 2.86 -23.05 0.64
C LYS A 161 3.83 -21.93 0.99
N ASP A 162 4.59 -22.16 2.04
CA ASP A 162 5.70 -21.28 2.39
C ASP A 162 6.65 -21.07 1.21
N VAL A 163 7.14 -19.87 1.10
CA VAL A 163 8.09 -19.44 0.07
C VAL A 163 9.36 -18.91 0.72
N THR A 164 10.39 -18.73 -0.06
CA THR A 164 11.70 -18.27 0.46
C THR A 164 11.97 -16.84 0.04
N ALA A 165 12.41 -16.00 0.98
CA ALA A 165 12.97 -14.69 0.70
C ALA A 165 14.49 -14.74 0.74
N THR A 166 15.16 -14.29 -0.32
CA THR A 166 16.59 -14.03 -0.32
C THR A 166 16.81 -12.55 -0.03
N ILE A 167 17.53 -12.23 1.05
CA ILE A 167 17.85 -10.83 1.38
C ILE A 167 19.22 -10.52 0.78
N GLU A 168 19.28 -9.51 -0.08
CA GLU A 168 20.54 -9.01 -0.60
C GLU A 168 21.26 -8.18 0.46
N THR A 169 22.55 -8.48 0.64
CA THR A 169 23.38 -7.75 1.61
C THR A 169 23.88 -6.44 1.01
N SER A 170 23.95 -5.40 1.84
CA SER A 170 24.54 -4.12 1.47
C SER A 170 25.59 -3.73 2.53
N GLU A 171 26.65 -3.05 2.11
CA GLU A 171 27.63 -2.46 3.04
C GLU A 171 27.08 -1.18 3.71
N PHE A 172 25.97 -0.62 3.20
CA PHE A 172 25.40 0.64 3.66
C PHE A 172 24.22 0.48 4.61
N GLY A 173 23.85 -0.75 4.94
CA GLY A 173 22.75 -1.04 5.87
C GLY A 173 22.32 -2.49 5.87
N THR A 174 21.43 -2.82 6.78
CA THR A 174 20.85 -4.16 6.91
C THR A 174 19.34 -4.13 6.65
N ILE A 175 18.80 -5.28 6.24
CA ILE A 175 17.36 -5.48 6.04
C ILE A 175 16.93 -6.62 6.97
N SER A 176 15.77 -6.47 7.58
CA SER A 176 15.04 -7.54 8.24
C SER A 176 13.61 -7.59 7.72
N LEU A 177 13.07 -8.79 7.71
CA LEU A 177 11.68 -9.05 7.30
C LEU A 177 10.88 -9.53 8.50
N SER A 178 9.60 -9.15 8.54
CA SER A 178 8.64 -9.66 9.51
C SER A 178 7.28 -9.89 8.86
N GLN A 179 6.51 -10.82 9.43
CA GLN A 179 5.11 -11.06 9.06
C GLN A 179 4.23 -11.01 10.29
N PRO A 180 2.94 -10.62 10.18
CA PRO A 180 2.01 -10.69 11.29
C PRO A 180 1.59 -12.15 11.53
N ASP A 181 1.45 -12.50 12.79
CA ASP A 181 0.74 -13.71 13.19
C ASP A 181 -0.76 -13.58 12.83
N LEU A 182 -1.36 -14.65 12.31
CA LEU A 182 -2.75 -14.61 11.84
C LEU A 182 -3.79 -14.39 12.95
N VAL A 183 -3.43 -14.66 14.20
CA VAL A 183 -4.36 -14.57 15.34
C VAL A 183 -4.12 -13.33 16.18
N SER A 184 -2.87 -13.10 16.59
CA SER A 184 -2.49 -11.97 17.46
C SER A 184 -2.24 -10.69 16.67
N HIS A 185 -1.95 -10.80 15.38
CA HIS A 185 -1.54 -9.73 14.48
C HIS A 185 -0.23 -9.03 14.93
N GLU A 186 0.50 -9.64 15.84
CA GLU A 186 1.82 -9.15 16.23
C GLU A 186 2.84 -9.49 15.13
N LEU A 187 3.75 -8.55 14.86
CA LEU A 187 4.81 -8.77 13.89
C LEU A 187 5.90 -9.65 14.48
N HIS A 188 6.20 -10.75 13.81
CA HIS A 188 7.30 -11.66 14.15
C HIS A 188 8.40 -11.58 13.08
N PRO A 189 9.66 -11.51 13.50
CA PRO A 189 10.80 -11.64 12.58
C PRO A 189 10.74 -12.96 11.82
N ILE A 190 11.09 -12.90 10.54
CA ILE A 190 11.15 -14.08 9.68
C ILE A 190 12.38 -14.93 10.08
N GLU A 191 12.12 -16.19 10.38
CA GLU A 191 13.16 -17.18 10.65
C GLU A 191 13.51 -17.98 9.38
N ASN A 192 14.80 -18.29 9.21
CA ASN A 192 15.28 -19.11 8.08
C ASN A 192 14.83 -18.62 6.69
N ASN A 193 14.55 -17.33 6.54
CA ASN A 193 14.08 -16.73 5.29
C ASN A 193 12.79 -17.35 4.72
N THR A 194 11.96 -17.96 5.55
CA THR A 194 10.71 -18.60 5.15
C THR A 194 9.54 -17.64 5.38
N LEU A 195 8.75 -17.41 4.34
CA LEU A 195 7.57 -16.55 4.35
C LEU A 195 6.29 -17.40 4.21
N GLU A 196 5.26 -17.06 4.95
CA GLU A 196 3.93 -17.58 4.70
C GLU A 196 3.35 -16.93 3.44
N ALA A 197 2.94 -17.75 2.46
CA ALA A 197 2.45 -17.25 1.18
C ALA A 197 1.17 -16.41 1.33
N GLY A 198 1.18 -15.23 0.70
CA GLY A 198 0.04 -14.31 0.69
C GLY A 198 -0.12 -13.47 1.95
N VAL A 199 0.64 -13.74 3.00
CA VAL A 199 0.70 -12.90 4.21
C VAL A 199 1.59 -11.68 3.93
N PRO A 200 1.19 -10.46 4.35
CA PRO A 200 2.02 -9.27 4.17
C PRO A 200 3.39 -9.40 4.82
N VAL A 201 4.41 -8.99 4.10
CA VAL A 201 5.81 -8.95 4.56
C VAL A 201 6.21 -7.51 4.78
N TYR A 202 6.63 -7.18 5.98
CA TYR A 202 7.13 -5.86 6.37
C TYR A 202 8.64 -5.83 6.27
N ILE A 203 9.17 -4.88 5.51
CA ILE A 203 10.60 -4.66 5.35
C ILE A 203 11.03 -3.57 6.34
N THR A 204 11.99 -3.89 7.19
CA THR A 204 12.67 -2.93 8.04
C THR A 204 14.12 -2.84 7.61
N ALA A 205 14.56 -1.67 7.18
CA ALA A 205 15.96 -1.43 6.87
C ALA A 205 16.59 -0.52 7.92
N THR A 206 17.81 -0.87 8.30
CA THR A 206 18.63 -0.10 9.24
C THR A 206 19.87 0.38 8.51
N PRO A 207 19.89 1.64 8.02
CA PRO A 207 21.08 2.23 7.41
C PRO A 207 22.22 2.36 8.41
N ILE A 208 23.47 2.34 7.92
CA ILE A 208 24.62 2.76 8.74
C ILE A 208 24.58 4.30 8.91
N GLU A 209 25.47 4.82 9.77
CA GLU A 209 25.60 6.26 10.02
C GLU A 209 25.83 7.04 8.71
N ASN A 210 25.13 8.17 8.55
CA ASN A 210 25.14 9.02 7.36
C ASN A 210 24.53 8.42 6.08
N TYR A 211 23.75 7.36 6.20
CA TYR A 211 22.96 6.81 5.10
C TYR A 211 21.46 6.78 5.44
N GLN A 212 20.63 6.72 4.42
CA GLN A 212 19.18 6.55 4.52
C GLN A 212 18.68 5.59 3.45
N VAL A 213 17.52 4.98 3.68
CA VAL A 213 16.84 4.17 2.66
C VAL A 213 16.23 5.11 1.62
N ARG A 214 16.46 4.82 0.35
CA ARG A 214 15.83 5.51 -0.77
C ARG A 214 14.57 4.80 -1.23
N TYR A 215 14.67 3.49 -1.48
CA TYR A 215 13.55 2.62 -1.84
C TYR A 215 13.91 1.15 -1.59
N TYR A 216 12.91 0.29 -1.72
CA TYR A 216 13.07 -1.17 -1.69
C TYR A 216 12.78 -1.77 -3.06
N GLU A 217 13.35 -2.96 -3.31
CA GLU A 217 13.13 -3.72 -4.53
C GLU A 217 12.73 -5.15 -4.20
N ILE A 218 11.82 -5.71 -5.00
CA ILE A 218 11.45 -7.12 -4.99
C ILE A 218 11.76 -7.69 -6.37
N ASN A 219 12.66 -8.69 -6.42
CA ASN A 219 13.16 -9.27 -7.66
C ASN A 219 13.76 -8.23 -8.64
N GLY A 220 14.39 -7.18 -8.12
CA GLY A 220 14.95 -6.07 -8.90
C GLY A 220 13.93 -5.04 -9.38
N GLU A 221 12.66 -5.20 -9.04
CA GLU A 221 11.63 -4.19 -9.32
C GLU A 221 11.35 -3.34 -8.09
N ARG A 222 11.37 -2.03 -8.28
CA ARG A 222 11.10 -1.07 -7.21
C ARG A 222 9.66 -1.15 -6.74
N ILE A 223 9.47 -1.15 -5.42
CA ILE A 223 8.15 -1.05 -4.78
C ILE A 223 7.93 0.33 -4.15
N ASN A 224 6.65 0.74 -4.06
CA ASN A 224 6.25 2.07 -3.57
C ASN A 224 6.16 2.17 -2.03
N GLY A 225 6.50 1.14 -1.30
CA GLY A 225 6.40 1.09 0.16
C GLY A 225 7.41 0.14 0.76
N SER A 226 7.16 -0.24 2.00
CA SER A 226 7.96 -1.23 2.75
C SER A 226 7.16 -2.49 3.08
N ILE A 227 6.05 -2.72 2.38
CA ILE A 227 5.17 -3.88 2.59
C ILE A 227 4.86 -4.49 1.24
N PHE A 228 4.89 -5.82 1.16
CA PHE A 228 4.47 -6.58 -0.02
C PHE A 228 3.86 -7.91 0.41
N ALA A 229 3.18 -8.61 -0.50
CA ALA A 229 2.77 -10.00 -0.31
C ALA A 229 3.16 -10.82 -1.54
N THR A 230 3.53 -12.07 -1.34
CA THR A 230 3.97 -12.97 -2.41
C THR A 230 3.47 -14.39 -2.19
N THR A 231 3.36 -15.13 -3.27
CA THR A 231 3.14 -16.59 -3.28
C THR A 231 4.28 -17.33 -3.98
N GLU A 232 5.39 -16.62 -4.28
CA GLU A 232 6.56 -17.14 -4.97
C GLU A 232 7.83 -16.74 -4.21
N ASN A 233 8.92 -17.45 -4.48
CA ASN A 233 10.22 -17.09 -3.93
C ASN A 233 10.64 -15.71 -4.43
N VAL A 234 11.19 -14.90 -3.55
CA VAL A 234 11.57 -13.52 -3.86
C VAL A 234 12.97 -13.17 -3.41
N THR A 235 13.55 -12.19 -4.09
CA THR A 235 14.77 -11.49 -3.64
C THR A 235 14.34 -10.11 -3.15
N VAL A 236 14.79 -9.73 -1.95
CA VAL A 236 14.49 -8.44 -1.33
C VAL A 236 15.76 -7.64 -1.16
N SER A 237 15.77 -6.43 -1.66
CA SER A 237 16.88 -5.48 -1.49
C SER A 237 16.40 -4.11 -1.02
N ALA A 238 17.33 -3.29 -0.54
CA ALA A 238 17.11 -1.87 -0.27
C ALA A 238 18.25 -1.05 -0.86
N VAL A 239 17.90 0.05 -1.48
CA VAL A 239 18.86 1.02 -1.99
C VAL A 239 19.09 2.07 -0.92
N PHE A 240 20.34 2.17 -0.47
CA PHE A 240 20.76 3.15 0.53
C PHE A 240 21.50 4.29 -0.16
N VAL A 241 21.27 5.52 0.30
CA VAL A 241 21.94 6.73 -0.20
C VAL A 241 22.47 7.55 0.96
N PRO A 242 23.57 8.32 0.77
CA PRO A 242 24.10 9.19 1.81
C PRO A 242 23.08 10.26 2.25
N THR A 243 22.98 10.49 3.56
CA THR A 243 22.12 11.56 4.12
C THR A 243 22.69 12.97 3.89
N ALA A 244 24.00 13.09 3.71
CA ALA A 244 24.71 14.37 3.57
C ALA A 244 24.69 14.95 2.16
N SER A 245 24.04 14.33 1.18
CA SER A 245 23.83 14.97 -0.11
C SER A 245 22.71 15.99 0.03
N ASN A 246 23.06 17.25 0.36
CA ASN A 246 22.17 18.42 0.28
C ASN A 246 21.69 18.72 -1.16
N ASN A 247 21.63 17.70 -2.00
CA ASN A 247 21.35 17.79 -3.43
C ASN A 247 19.88 17.50 -3.75
N TYR A 248 19.00 17.46 -2.75
CA TYR A 248 17.57 17.41 -2.98
C TYR A 248 17.05 18.84 -3.16
N ILE A 249 16.58 19.13 -4.34
CA ILE A 249 15.78 20.32 -4.60
C ILE A 249 14.32 19.86 -4.56
N GLU A 250 13.63 20.15 -3.48
CA GLU A 250 12.18 19.98 -3.42
C GLU A 250 11.54 21.17 -4.11
N MET A 251 10.97 20.97 -5.28
CA MET A 251 10.29 22.02 -6.03
C MET A 251 8.81 21.71 -6.13
N GLY A 252 7.99 22.58 -5.55
CA GLY A 252 6.56 22.63 -5.85
C GLY A 252 6.34 23.22 -7.25
N VAL A 253 5.87 22.41 -8.20
CA VAL A 253 5.56 22.90 -9.56
C VAL A 253 4.07 22.98 -9.72
N GLU A 254 3.57 24.16 -10.09
CA GLU A 254 2.19 24.30 -10.55
C GLU A 254 2.04 23.68 -11.95
N SER A 255 0.94 22.95 -12.19
CA SER A 255 0.67 22.30 -13.46
C SER A 255 0.72 23.32 -14.62
N ASN A 256 1.45 23.00 -15.69
CA ASN A 256 1.70 23.77 -16.91
C ASN A 256 2.89 24.75 -16.90
N ALA A 257 3.77 24.71 -15.93
CA ALA A 257 5.01 25.47 -16.00
C ALA A 257 6.10 24.62 -16.70
N SER A 258 6.80 25.19 -17.66
CA SER A 258 8.09 24.65 -18.11
C SER A 258 9.15 25.06 -17.09
N LEU A 259 9.76 24.06 -16.47
CA LEU A 259 10.86 24.30 -15.52
C LEU A 259 12.18 24.22 -16.26
N SER A 260 13.00 25.23 -16.08
CA SER A 260 14.43 25.13 -16.33
C SER A 260 15.15 25.43 -15.02
N PHE A 261 15.99 24.51 -14.56
CA PHE A 261 16.83 24.73 -13.41
C PHE A 261 18.28 24.44 -13.77
N GLY A 262 19.18 25.26 -13.24
CA GLY A 262 20.60 25.01 -13.33
C GLY A 262 21.09 24.47 -11.99
N ILE A 263 21.76 23.34 -12.00
CA ILE A 263 22.42 22.79 -10.82
C ILE A 263 23.91 23.14 -10.96
N SER A 264 24.47 23.85 -10.00
CA SER A 264 25.90 24.18 -9.99
C SER A 264 26.63 23.39 -8.91
N GLY A 265 27.85 22.97 -9.18
CA GLY A 265 28.72 22.28 -8.21
C GLY A 265 28.49 20.78 -8.14
N ILE A 266 27.87 20.17 -9.12
CA ILE A 266 27.76 18.73 -9.30
C ILE A 266 28.76 18.29 -10.36
N ASP A 267 29.41 17.15 -10.14
CA ASP A 267 30.32 16.57 -11.11
C ASP A 267 29.59 16.23 -12.43
N PRO A 268 30.22 16.47 -13.59
CA PRO A 268 29.71 15.99 -14.88
C PRO A 268 29.47 14.47 -14.81
N GLU A 269 28.44 14.01 -15.48
CA GLU A 269 27.98 12.61 -15.46
C GLU A 269 27.24 12.15 -14.20
N THR A 270 26.89 13.08 -13.28
CA THR A 270 26.01 12.72 -12.16
C THR A 270 24.60 12.44 -12.66
N GLU A 271 24.10 11.26 -12.33
CA GLU A 271 22.71 10.91 -12.57
C GLU A 271 21.82 11.57 -11.52
N VAL A 272 20.80 12.29 -11.96
CA VAL A 272 19.78 12.91 -11.11
C VAL A 272 18.45 12.21 -11.38
N GLU A 273 17.77 11.77 -10.36
CA GLU A 273 16.43 11.24 -10.46
C GLU A 273 15.41 12.27 -10.00
N ILE A 274 14.38 12.44 -10.80
CA ILE A 274 13.30 13.40 -10.55
C ILE A 274 11.97 12.64 -10.48
N ASP A 275 11.26 12.80 -9.38
CA ASP A 275 9.85 12.43 -9.27
C ASP A 275 9.01 13.70 -9.47
N TRP A 276 8.24 13.73 -10.55
CA TRP A 276 7.34 14.85 -10.88
C TRP A 276 6.05 14.84 -10.05
N GLY A 277 6.02 14.07 -8.96
CA GLY A 277 4.86 13.94 -8.08
C GLY A 277 3.85 12.89 -8.54
N ASN A 278 4.23 12.04 -9.50
CA ASN A 278 3.41 10.91 -9.96
C ASN A 278 3.89 9.55 -9.44
N GLY A 279 4.93 9.53 -8.60
CA GLY A 279 5.55 8.31 -8.09
C GLY A 279 6.44 7.59 -9.11
N GLU A 280 6.64 8.17 -10.30
CA GLU A 280 7.57 7.66 -11.33
C GLU A 280 8.83 8.52 -11.33
N TRP A 281 9.97 7.88 -11.11
CA TRP A 281 11.27 8.53 -11.14
C TRP A 281 11.83 8.50 -12.57
N GLN A 282 12.34 9.63 -13.00
CA GLN A 282 13.06 9.75 -14.26
C GLN A 282 14.53 10.04 -13.96
N THR A 283 15.42 9.20 -14.46
CA THR A 283 16.86 9.44 -14.39
C THR A 283 17.25 10.41 -15.51
N MET A 284 17.93 11.48 -15.14
CA MET A 284 18.50 12.44 -16.08
C MET A 284 20.00 12.55 -15.84
N THR A 285 20.79 12.50 -16.89
CA THR A 285 22.22 12.82 -16.82
C THR A 285 22.40 14.31 -16.98
N ILE A 286 23.23 14.91 -16.16
CA ILE A 286 23.57 16.34 -16.29
C ILE A 286 24.67 16.48 -17.34
N ASP A 287 24.32 17.02 -18.49
CA ASP A 287 25.27 17.43 -19.51
C ASP A 287 25.78 18.84 -19.18
N ASN A 288 27.10 19.05 -19.32
CA ASN A 288 27.76 20.35 -19.15
C ASN A 288 27.47 21.31 -20.30
#